data_94a580dd59dd9d6a1e0b2f5b3dbe9263
#
_entry.id   94a580dd59dd9d6a1e0b2f5b3dbe9263
#
_cell.length_a   1.000
_cell.length_b   1.000
_cell.length_c   1.000
_cell.angle_alpha   90.00
_cell.angle_beta   90.00
_cell.angle_gamma   90.00
#
_symmetry.space_group_name_H-M   'P 1'
#
loop_
_entity.id
_entity.type
_entity.pdbx_description
1 polymer ?
#
loop_
_entity_poly.entity_id
_entity_poly.type
_entity_poly.pdbx_seq_one_letter_code
_entity_poly.pdbx_strand_id
1 'polypeptide(L)'
;YSPLDALRIARENPDREVVFFAIGFETTAPSTALTLKRAKAEGIPNFTCMCNHVTIVPPLRALLDSPDLRLDGFIGPGHVATVVGARPFQFIPADYGRPVVISGFEPVDLLQSVQMILRQLREGRCEVENQYSRVVPHEGNLRALEVMAEVFALRPHFEWRGLGFISQSALRLSDAYADFDAEVRYSVPGVRVADPKACQCGEVLKGVIKPWECKVFGSACTPEHAIGTCMVSPEGACAAYYNYGRFAREREVV
;
A
#
# COMPACT_ATOMS: atom_id res chain seq x y z
N TYR A 1 18.66 0.64 3.16
CA TYR A 1 17.68 1.12 2.16
C TYR A 1 17.19 0.04 1.21
N SER A 2 17.96 -1.04 1.02
CA SER A 2 17.65 -2.12 0.09
C SER A 2 17.74 -3.47 0.80
N PRO A 3 16.90 -4.47 0.47
CA PRO A 3 17.09 -5.82 0.98
C PRO A 3 18.45 -6.41 0.59
N LEU A 4 19.05 -5.95 -0.53
CA LEU A 4 20.40 -6.34 -0.95
C LEU A 4 21.48 -5.82 0.03
N ASP A 5 21.28 -4.67 0.68
CA ASP A 5 22.21 -4.18 1.71
C ASP A 5 22.18 -5.08 2.92
N ALA A 6 21.00 -5.55 3.34
CA ALA A 6 20.88 -6.50 4.44
C ALA A 6 21.54 -7.85 4.10
N LEU A 7 21.38 -8.33 2.86
CA LEU A 7 22.08 -9.54 2.40
C LEU A 7 23.60 -9.36 2.38
N ARG A 8 24.12 -8.21 1.97
CA ARG A 8 25.55 -7.89 2.02
C ARG A 8 26.05 -7.90 3.45
N ILE A 9 25.33 -7.29 4.39
CA ILE A 9 25.66 -7.30 5.82
C ILE A 9 25.70 -8.73 6.36
N ALA A 10 24.77 -9.60 5.97
CA ALA A 10 24.78 -11.00 6.39
C ALA A 10 26.03 -11.76 5.91
N ARG A 11 26.47 -11.53 4.66
CA ARG A 11 27.73 -12.11 4.14
C ARG A 11 28.98 -11.64 4.90
N GLU A 12 29.02 -10.35 5.25
CA GLU A 12 30.14 -9.71 5.94
C GLU A 12 30.21 -10.10 7.43
N ASN A 13 29.09 -10.62 7.98
CA ASN A 13 28.95 -10.97 9.39
C ASN A 13 28.33 -12.37 9.57
N PRO A 14 29.06 -13.45 9.21
CA PRO A 14 28.49 -14.80 9.21
C PRO A 14 28.17 -15.34 10.62
N ASP A 15 28.70 -14.73 11.66
CA ASP A 15 28.45 -15.00 13.07
C ASP A 15 27.24 -14.28 13.67
N ARG A 16 26.54 -13.47 12.87
CA ARG A 16 25.39 -12.67 13.30
C ARG A 16 24.16 -12.98 12.47
N GLU A 17 23.01 -13.07 13.13
CA GLU A 17 21.72 -13.12 12.47
C GLU A 17 21.33 -11.74 11.93
N VAL A 18 20.93 -11.69 10.65
CA VAL A 18 20.48 -10.47 9.99
C VAL A 18 19.04 -10.63 9.55
N VAL A 19 18.15 -9.84 10.14
CA VAL A 19 16.71 -9.84 9.82
C VAL A 19 16.38 -8.61 9.00
N PHE A 20 15.89 -8.81 7.77
CA PHE A 20 15.33 -7.74 6.96
C PHE A 20 13.83 -7.58 7.27
N PHE A 21 13.46 -6.43 7.82
CA PHE A 21 12.05 -6.09 8.02
C PHE A 21 11.45 -5.54 6.73
N ALA A 22 10.74 -6.39 6.00
CA ALA A 22 10.19 -6.11 4.67
C ALA A 22 8.79 -5.51 4.78
N ILE A 23 8.66 -4.23 4.47
CA ILE A 23 7.39 -3.49 4.45
C ILE A 23 7.15 -2.87 3.07
N GLY A 24 5.90 -2.54 2.79
CA GLY A 24 5.48 -1.88 1.57
C GLY A 24 4.52 -2.71 0.74
N PHE A 25 4.09 -2.13 -0.36
CA PHE A 25 3.17 -2.75 -1.31
C PHE A 25 3.92 -3.56 -2.38
N GLU A 26 3.22 -3.94 -3.45
CA GLU A 26 3.78 -4.70 -4.58
C GLU A 26 4.95 -3.99 -5.27
N THR A 27 5.14 -2.70 -5.05
CA THR A 27 6.30 -1.93 -5.57
C THR A 27 7.63 -2.42 -5.02
N THR A 28 7.67 -2.86 -3.77
CA THR A 28 8.90 -3.25 -3.06
C THR A 28 9.07 -4.76 -2.92
N ALA A 29 7.99 -5.52 -3.03
CA ALA A 29 8.01 -6.98 -2.90
C ALA A 29 8.93 -7.69 -3.93
N PRO A 30 9.02 -7.27 -5.21
CA PRO A 30 9.92 -7.92 -6.17
C PRO A 30 11.39 -7.87 -5.78
N SER A 31 11.88 -6.75 -5.24
CA SER A 31 13.28 -6.63 -4.79
C SER A 31 13.58 -7.53 -3.58
N THR A 32 12.62 -7.66 -2.66
CA THR A 32 12.72 -8.60 -1.54
C THR A 32 12.75 -10.05 -2.03
N ALA A 33 11.87 -10.40 -2.97
CA ALA A 33 11.83 -11.73 -3.57
C ALA A 33 13.14 -12.09 -4.27
N LEU A 34 13.69 -11.19 -5.09
CA LEU A 34 14.98 -11.40 -5.75
C LEU A 34 16.13 -11.57 -4.76
N THR A 35 16.09 -10.81 -3.64
CA THR A 35 17.12 -10.94 -2.60
C THR A 35 17.04 -12.28 -1.89
N LEU A 36 15.85 -12.77 -1.58
CA LEU A 36 15.65 -14.10 -0.99
C LEU A 36 16.08 -15.22 -1.94
N LYS A 37 15.77 -15.12 -3.22
CA LYS A 37 16.27 -16.06 -4.24
C LYS A 37 17.79 -16.09 -4.27
N ARG A 38 18.40 -14.91 -4.21
CA ARG A 38 19.86 -14.77 -4.19
C ARG A 38 20.47 -15.34 -2.92
N ALA A 39 19.90 -15.04 -1.75
CA ALA A 39 20.33 -15.61 -0.46
C ALA A 39 20.31 -17.13 -0.48
N LYS A 40 19.24 -17.73 -1.03
CA LYS A 40 19.09 -19.17 -1.19
C LYS A 40 20.13 -19.76 -2.15
N ALA A 41 20.34 -19.14 -3.31
CA ALA A 41 21.30 -19.59 -4.31
C ALA A 41 22.76 -19.52 -3.79
N GLU A 42 23.07 -18.52 -2.97
CA GLU A 42 24.40 -18.33 -2.38
C GLU A 42 24.59 -19.10 -1.06
N GLY A 43 23.55 -19.74 -0.53
CA GLY A 43 23.61 -20.49 0.73
C GLY A 43 23.93 -19.62 1.94
N ILE A 44 23.31 -18.44 2.08
CA ILE A 44 23.52 -17.50 3.18
C ILE A 44 22.52 -17.83 4.30
N PRO A 45 22.92 -18.57 5.36
CA PRO A 45 21.98 -19.12 6.34
C PRO A 45 21.55 -18.13 7.41
N ASN A 46 22.32 -17.07 7.62
CA ASN A 46 22.13 -16.05 8.65
C ASN A 46 21.32 -14.83 8.16
N PHE A 47 20.76 -14.88 6.94
CA PHE A 47 19.83 -13.88 6.41
C PHE A 47 18.41 -14.38 6.55
N THR A 48 17.53 -13.58 7.16
CA THR A 48 16.09 -13.86 7.24
C THR A 48 15.26 -12.62 6.90
N CYS A 49 14.00 -12.82 6.61
CA CYS A 49 13.04 -11.78 6.25
C CYS A 49 11.81 -11.86 7.15
N MET A 50 11.50 -10.77 7.84
CA MET A 50 10.22 -10.54 8.49
C MET A 50 9.29 -9.91 7.46
N CYS A 51 8.42 -10.71 6.85
CA CYS A 51 7.62 -10.27 5.70
C CYS A 51 6.33 -9.56 6.15
N ASN A 52 6.28 -8.24 5.96
CA ASN A 52 5.10 -7.40 6.16
C ASN A 52 4.70 -6.65 4.87
N HIS A 53 4.97 -7.24 3.71
CA HIS A 53 4.43 -6.72 2.45
C HIS A 53 2.92 -6.90 2.40
N VAL A 54 2.24 -5.88 1.93
CA VAL A 54 0.79 -5.84 1.75
C VAL A 54 0.43 -5.70 0.28
N THR A 55 -0.80 -6.05 -0.08
CA THR A 55 -1.32 -5.98 -1.45
C THR A 55 -2.46 -4.98 -1.54
N ILE A 56 -2.62 -4.34 -2.71
CA ILE A 56 -3.55 -3.21 -2.88
C ILE A 56 -5.00 -3.64 -3.12
N VAL A 57 -5.25 -4.74 -3.83
CA VAL A 57 -6.60 -5.11 -4.28
C VAL A 57 -7.55 -5.48 -3.14
N PRO A 58 -7.17 -6.33 -2.15
CA PRO A 58 -8.09 -6.71 -1.07
C PRO A 58 -8.53 -5.52 -0.20
N PRO A 59 -7.66 -4.58 0.24
CA PRO A 59 -8.11 -3.42 0.99
C PRO A 59 -8.97 -2.46 0.16
N LEU A 60 -8.75 -2.35 -1.17
CA LEU A 60 -9.65 -1.60 -2.02
C LEU A 60 -11.06 -2.22 -2.07
N ARG A 61 -11.16 -3.55 -2.17
CA ARG A 61 -12.45 -4.25 -2.07
C ARG A 61 -13.11 -4.01 -0.71
N ALA A 62 -12.39 -4.19 0.37
CA ALA A 62 -12.91 -3.96 1.72
C ALA A 62 -13.42 -2.51 1.92
N LEU A 63 -12.74 -1.54 1.30
CA LEU A 63 -13.18 -0.14 1.31
C LEU A 63 -14.45 0.04 0.46
N LEU A 64 -14.50 -0.53 -0.74
CA LEU A 64 -15.61 -0.42 -1.68
C LEU A 64 -16.88 -1.15 -1.20
N ASP A 65 -16.74 -2.22 -0.42
CA ASP A 65 -17.84 -2.96 0.21
C ASP A 65 -18.50 -2.17 1.37
N SER A 66 -17.90 -1.03 1.78
CA SER A 66 -18.44 -0.24 2.88
C SER A 66 -19.74 0.46 2.47
N PRO A 67 -20.85 0.27 3.20
CA PRO A 67 -22.16 0.80 2.82
C PRO A 67 -22.25 2.33 2.92
N ASP A 68 -21.31 2.95 3.65
CA ASP A 68 -21.24 4.39 3.87
C ASP A 68 -20.16 5.07 3.01
N LEU A 69 -19.60 4.37 2.00
CA LEU A 69 -18.60 4.93 1.09
C LEU A 69 -19.13 6.15 0.32
N ARG A 70 -18.35 7.25 0.34
CA ARG A 70 -18.67 8.52 -0.33
C ARG A 70 -17.59 8.94 -1.32
N LEU A 71 -17.06 7.98 -2.07
CA LEU A 71 -16.08 8.22 -3.14
C LEU A 71 -16.72 7.96 -4.48
N ASP A 72 -16.60 8.89 -5.43
CA ASP A 72 -17.20 8.81 -6.76
C ASP A 72 -16.26 8.26 -7.82
N GLY A 73 -14.94 8.27 -7.57
CA GLY A 73 -13.92 7.78 -8.48
C GLY A 73 -12.55 7.66 -7.81
N PHE A 74 -11.61 7.01 -8.49
CA PHE A 74 -10.31 6.67 -7.92
C PHE A 74 -9.16 7.07 -8.84
N ILE A 75 -8.14 7.71 -8.25
CA ILE A 75 -6.82 7.81 -8.85
C ILE A 75 -6.04 6.56 -8.42
N GLY A 76 -5.80 5.67 -9.39
CA GLY A 76 -5.10 4.41 -9.17
C GLY A 76 -3.59 4.60 -8.97
N PRO A 77 -2.94 3.75 -8.15
CA PRO A 77 -1.54 3.90 -7.78
C PRO A 77 -0.59 3.48 -8.91
N GLY A 78 -0.04 4.46 -9.64
CA GLY A 78 0.80 4.21 -10.81
C GLY A 78 2.00 3.31 -10.53
N HIS A 79 2.73 3.51 -9.43
CA HIS A 79 3.88 2.66 -9.09
C HIS A 79 3.49 1.20 -8.81
N VAL A 80 2.40 0.95 -8.10
CA VAL A 80 1.88 -0.42 -7.91
C VAL A 80 1.49 -1.01 -9.26
N ALA A 81 0.80 -0.24 -10.10
CA ALA A 81 0.37 -0.68 -11.41
C ALA A 81 1.54 -0.98 -12.40
N THR A 82 2.74 -0.42 -12.18
CA THR A 82 3.93 -0.85 -12.96
C THR A 82 4.28 -2.32 -12.71
N VAL A 83 3.97 -2.84 -11.53
CA VAL A 83 4.21 -4.23 -11.16
C VAL A 83 3.02 -5.12 -11.50
N VAL A 84 1.82 -4.75 -11.03
CA VAL A 84 0.64 -5.63 -11.15
C VAL A 84 -0.17 -5.41 -12.43
N GLY A 85 0.07 -4.33 -13.17
CA GLY A 85 -0.70 -3.95 -14.35
C GLY A 85 -1.96 -3.15 -14.05
N ALA A 86 -2.66 -2.78 -15.12
CA ALA A 86 -3.96 -2.12 -15.05
C ALA A 86 -5.12 -3.12 -14.80
N ARG A 87 -4.95 -4.36 -15.24
CA ARG A 87 -5.98 -5.41 -15.19
C ARG A 87 -6.56 -5.67 -13.79
N PRO A 88 -5.77 -5.74 -12.70
CA PRO A 88 -6.30 -5.98 -11.36
C PRO A 88 -7.29 -4.94 -10.84
N PHE A 89 -7.36 -3.74 -11.45
CA PHE A 89 -8.29 -2.68 -11.04
C PHE A 89 -9.64 -2.74 -11.75
N GLN A 90 -9.81 -3.63 -12.75
CA GLN A 90 -11.04 -3.76 -13.55
C GLN A 90 -12.29 -4.10 -12.72
N PHE A 91 -12.12 -4.72 -11.56
CA PHE A 91 -13.23 -5.02 -10.67
C PHE A 91 -13.94 -3.76 -10.14
N ILE A 92 -13.24 -2.62 -10.04
CA ILE A 92 -13.81 -1.39 -9.49
C ILE A 92 -14.95 -0.87 -10.39
N PRO A 93 -14.76 -0.63 -11.69
CA PRO A 93 -15.88 -0.28 -12.56
C PRO A 93 -16.87 -1.42 -12.75
N ALA A 94 -16.42 -2.68 -12.83
CA ALA A 94 -17.27 -3.82 -13.10
C ALA A 94 -18.25 -4.13 -11.94
N ASP A 95 -17.76 -4.15 -10.71
CA ASP A 95 -18.53 -4.58 -9.54
C ASP A 95 -19.19 -3.39 -8.81
N TYR A 96 -18.59 -2.19 -8.88
CA TYR A 96 -18.99 -1.02 -8.08
C TYR A 96 -19.41 0.20 -8.91
N GLY A 97 -19.26 0.17 -10.23
CA GLY A 97 -19.66 1.28 -11.10
C GLY A 97 -18.91 2.58 -10.81
N ARG A 98 -17.64 2.52 -10.45
CA ARG A 98 -16.81 3.68 -10.14
C ARG A 98 -15.66 3.79 -11.14
N PRO A 99 -15.39 4.99 -11.71
CA PRO A 99 -14.27 5.19 -12.62
C PRO A 99 -12.93 5.13 -11.90
N VAL A 100 -11.91 4.60 -12.58
CA VAL A 100 -10.53 4.55 -12.11
C VAL A 100 -9.62 5.11 -13.17
N VAL A 101 -8.68 5.96 -12.78
CA VAL A 101 -7.58 6.40 -13.66
C VAL A 101 -6.25 6.10 -13.00
N ILE A 102 -5.46 5.22 -13.60
CA ILE A 102 -4.10 4.95 -13.16
C ILE A 102 -3.23 6.13 -13.55
N SER A 103 -2.63 6.79 -12.55
CA SER A 103 -1.95 8.07 -12.71
C SER A 103 -0.45 7.96 -12.54
N GLY A 104 0.30 8.77 -13.32
CA GLY A 104 1.65 9.17 -12.96
C GLY A 104 1.67 10.15 -11.78
N PHE A 105 2.85 10.68 -11.48
CA PHE A 105 3.10 11.45 -10.25
C PHE A 105 3.46 12.91 -10.51
N GLU A 106 3.68 13.27 -11.76
CA GLU A 106 3.98 14.64 -12.13
C GLU A 106 2.71 15.51 -12.05
N PRO A 107 2.82 16.81 -11.79
CA PRO A 107 1.66 17.70 -11.67
C PRO A 107 0.69 17.60 -12.87
N VAL A 108 1.23 17.50 -14.09
CA VAL A 108 0.42 17.35 -15.31
C VAL A 108 -0.28 15.98 -15.36
N ASP A 109 0.40 14.91 -14.94
CA ASP A 109 -0.21 13.57 -14.85
C ASP A 109 -1.44 13.57 -13.92
N LEU A 110 -1.30 14.21 -12.75
CA LEU A 110 -2.38 14.31 -11.76
C LEU A 110 -3.56 15.14 -12.30
N LEU A 111 -3.29 16.29 -12.91
CA LEU A 111 -4.34 17.13 -13.50
C LEU A 111 -5.08 16.41 -14.64
N GLN A 112 -4.36 15.71 -15.50
CA GLN A 112 -4.95 14.89 -16.57
C GLN A 112 -5.80 13.75 -15.99
N SER A 113 -5.31 13.07 -14.95
CA SER A 113 -6.05 11.98 -14.29
C SER A 113 -7.35 12.48 -13.66
N VAL A 114 -7.32 13.63 -12.99
CA VAL A 114 -8.54 14.28 -12.47
C VAL A 114 -9.50 14.63 -13.62
N GLN A 115 -9.00 15.22 -14.70
CA GLN A 115 -9.80 15.56 -15.88
C GLN A 115 -10.45 14.29 -16.48
N MET A 116 -9.70 13.18 -16.59
CA MET A 116 -10.22 11.91 -17.13
C MET A 116 -11.32 11.35 -16.23
N ILE A 117 -11.17 11.37 -14.90
CA ILE A 117 -12.22 10.95 -13.97
C ILE A 117 -13.47 11.82 -14.12
N LEU A 118 -13.32 13.15 -14.11
CA LEU A 118 -14.45 14.08 -14.26
C LEU A 118 -15.16 13.91 -15.61
N ARG A 119 -14.42 13.62 -16.68
CA ARG A 119 -14.99 13.30 -18.00
C ARG A 119 -15.82 12.02 -17.94
N GLN A 120 -15.30 10.94 -17.34
CA GLN A 120 -16.05 9.69 -17.20
C GLN A 120 -17.36 9.91 -16.41
N LEU A 121 -17.28 10.62 -15.26
CA LEU A 121 -18.45 10.93 -14.44
C LEU A 121 -19.51 11.72 -15.22
N ARG A 122 -19.08 12.75 -15.98
CA ARG A 122 -19.99 13.55 -16.81
C ARG A 122 -20.65 12.75 -17.91
N GLU A 123 -19.92 11.80 -18.50
CA GLU A 123 -20.38 10.95 -19.61
C GLU A 123 -21.16 9.72 -19.13
N GLY A 124 -21.24 9.49 -17.81
CA GLY A 124 -21.87 8.29 -17.23
C GLY A 124 -21.11 7.00 -17.54
N ARG A 125 -19.80 7.10 -17.82
CA ARG A 125 -18.91 5.95 -18.05
C ARG A 125 -18.20 5.55 -16.76
N CYS A 126 -17.89 4.28 -16.64
CA CYS A 126 -17.10 3.73 -15.54
C CYS A 126 -16.11 2.70 -16.11
N GLU A 127 -14.86 3.11 -16.26
CA GLU A 127 -13.80 2.30 -16.87
C GLU A 127 -12.49 2.47 -16.09
N VAL A 128 -11.53 1.54 -16.30
CA VAL A 128 -10.14 1.74 -15.92
C VAL A 128 -9.42 2.39 -17.08
N GLU A 129 -9.11 3.67 -16.97
CA GLU A 129 -8.23 4.38 -17.90
C GLU A 129 -6.80 4.43 -17.35
N ASN A 130 -5.81 4.37 -18.25
CA ASN A 130 -4.40 4.40 -17.89
C ASN A 130 -3.73 5.67 -18.43
N GLN A 131 -3.69 6.72 -17.60
CA GLN A 131 -2.97 7.95 -17.91
C GLN A 131 -1.44 7.70 -17.95
N TYR A 132 -0.95 6.76 -17.12
CA TYR A 132 0.48 6.45 -16.99
C TYR A 132 0.94 5.36 -17.98
N SER A 133 0.33 5.31 -19.16
CA SER A 133 0.55 4.27 -20.16
C SER A 133 2.01 4.17 -20.67
N ARG A 134 2.81 5.24 -20.52
CA ARG A 134 4.24 5.24 -20.86
C ARG A 134 5.07 4.29 -19.98
N VAL A 135 4.55 3.85 -18.83
CA VAL A 135 5.27 3.00 -17.85
C VAL A 135 4.44 1.79 -17.43
N VAL A 136 3.12 1.93 -17.35
CA VAL A 136 2.21 0.89 -16.83
C VAL A 136 1.69 0.02 -17.98
N PRO A 137 2.13 -1.24 -18.09
CA PRO A 137 1.53 -2.19 -19.02
C PRO A 137 0.21 -2.73 -18.49
N HIS A 138 -0.64 -3.23 -19.38
CA HIS A 138 -1.94 -3.79 -18.99
C HIS A 138 -1.81 -5.01 -18.05
N GLU A 139 -0.89 -5.92 -18.35
CA GLU A 139 -0.68 -7.19 -17.60
C GLU A 139 0.38 -7.07 -16.48
N GLY A 140 1.00 -5.90 -16.32
CA GLY A 140 2.06 -5.70 -15.35
C GLY A 140 3.43 -6.23 -15.80
N ASN A 141 4.37 -6.25 -14.86
CA ASN A 141 5.70 -6.80 -15.07
C ASN A 141 5.69 -8.31 -14.79
N LEU A 142 5.57 -9.12 -15.85
CA LEU A 142 5.44 -10.58 -15.73
C LEU A 142 6.61 -11.21 -14.97
N ARG A 143 7.85 -10.73 -15.17
CA ARG A 143 9.01 -11.25 -14.44
C ARG A 143 8.95 -10.94 -12.95
N ALA A 144 8.49 -9.75 -12.58
CA ALA A 144 8.29 -9.39 -11.18
C ALA A 144 7.20 -10.26 -10.53
N LEU A 145 6.10 -10.47 -11.25
CA LEU A 145 4.99 -11.31 -10.79
C LEU A 145 5.41 -12.77 -10.63
N GLU A 146 6.17 -13.33 -11.57
CA GLU A 146 6.73 -14.70 -11.48
C GLU A 146 7.62 -14.88 -10.25
N VAL A 147 8.55 -13.95 -10.04
CA VAL A 147 9.46 -14.01 -8.87
C VAL A 147 8.70 -13.86 -7.56
N MET A 148 7.72 -12.98 -7.51
CA MET A 148 6.86 -12.83 -6.34
C MET A 148 6.05 -14.10 -6.06
N ALA A 149 5.47 -14.71 -7.08
CA ALA A 149 4.69 -15.95 -6.97
C ALA A 149 5.53 -17.16 -6.52
N GLU A 150 6.82 -17.20 -6.86
CA GLU A 150 7.74 -18.23 -6.38
C GLU A 150 8.06 -18.07 -4.90
N VAL A 151 8.33 -16.85 -4.47
CA VAL A 151 8.88 -16.57 -3.13
C VAL A 151 7.79 -16.35 -2.09
N PHE A 152 6.66 -15.79 -2.48
CA PHE A 152 5.60 -15.42 -1.55
C PHE A 152 4.31 -16.23 -1.75
N ALA A 153 3.56 -16.32 -0.67
CA ALA A 153 2.17 -16.77 -0.64
C ALA A 153 1.31 -15.70 0.07
N LEU A 154 0.01 -15.69 -0.21
CA LEU A 154 -0.92 -14.78 0.48
C LEU A 154 -1.14 -15.25 1.93
N ARG A 155 -1.17 -14.30 2.85
CA ARG A 155 -1.62 -14.55 4.22
C ARG A 155 -3.13 -14.76 4.22
N PRO A 156 -3.66 -15.71 5.01
CA PRO A 156 -5.11 -15.87 5.13
C PRO A 156 -5.81 -14.61 5.62
N HIS A 157 -5.21 -13.93 6.61
CA HIS A 157 -5.70 -12.68 7.18
C HIS A 157 -4.54 -11.77 7.56
N PHE A 158 -4.75 -10.46 7.47
CA PHE A 158 -3.80 -9.46 7.94
C PHE A 158 -4.55 -8.26 8.53
N GLU A 159 -4.05 -7.72 9.64
CA GLU A 159 -4.68 -6.59 10.34
C GLU A 159 -4.24 -5.27 9.75
N TRP A 160 -5.20 -4.51 9.23
CA TRP A 160 -5.00 -3.16 8.71
C TRP A 160 -5.51 -2.14 9.73
N ARG A 161 -4.66 -1.19 10.09
CA ARG A 161 -5.05 -0.10 10.98
C ARG A 161 -6.17 0.74 10.35
N GLY A 162 -7.26 0.91 11.10
CA GLY A 162 -8.44 1.64 10.65
C GLY A 162 -9.39 0.86 9.74
N LEU A 163 -9.01 -0.32 9.24
CA LEU A 163 -9.85 -1.16 8.38
C LEU A 163 -10.10 -2.57 8.96
N GLY A 164 -9.38 -2.95 10.04
CA GLY A 164 -9.52 -4.26 10.67
C GLY A 164 -8.84 -5.39 9.90
N PHE A 165 -9.34 -6.63 10.07
CA PHE A 165 -8.79 -7.82 9.41
C PHE A 165 -9.30 -7.96 7.99
N ILE A 166 -8.37 -8.00 7.03
CA ILE A 166 -8.67 -8.19 5.62
C ILE A 166 -8.04 -9.49 5.14
N SER A 167 -8.85 -10.35 4.52
CA SER A 167 -8.41 -11.62 3.98
C SER A 167 -7.50 -11.42 2.78
N GLN A 168 -6.43 -12.21 2.69
CA GLN A 168 -5.50 -12.27 1.54
C GLN A 168 -4.89 -10.91 1.16
N SER A 169 -4.68 -10.03 2.13
CA SER A 169 -4.23 -8.65 1.92
C SER A 169 -2.75 -8.42 2.22
N ALA A 170 -2.01 -9.46 2.56
CA ALA A 170 -0.57 -9.40 2.81
C ALA A 170 0.14 -10.66 2.35
N LEU A 171 1.46 -10.55 2.20
CA LEU A 171 2.34 -11.64 1.79
C LEU A 171 3.01 -12.29 3.00
N ARG A 172 3.25 -13.58 2.91
CA ARG A 172 4.19 -14.36 3.73
C ARG A 172 5.18 -15.07 2.81
N LEU A 173 6.27 -15.58 3.34
CA LEU A 173 7.14 -16.43 2.55
C LEU A 173 6.40 -17.73 2.19
N SER A 174 6.66 -18.26 1.00
CA SER A 174 6.18 -19.58 0.59
C SER A 174 6.94 -20.66 1.36
N ASP A 175 6.38 -21.86 1.42
CA ASP A 175 6.97 -22.99 2.14
C ASP A 175 8.36 -23.36 1.59
N ALA A 176 8.63 -23.06 0.31
CA ALA A 176 9.95 -23.25 -0.31
C ALA A 176 11.02 -22.27 0.22
N TYR A 177 10.61 -21.23 0.92
CA TYR A 177 11.49 -20.22 1.53
C TYR A 177 11.33 -20.13 3.06
N ALA A 178 10.77 -21.15 3.70
CA ALA A 178 10.51 -21.19 5.15
C ALA A 178 11.79 -21.00 5.99
N ASP A 179 12.93 -21.48 5.53
CA ASP A 179 14.23 -21.31 6.21
C ASP A 179 14.67 -19.83 6.32
N PHE A 180 14.14 -18.98 5.45
CA PHE A 180 14.39 -17.54 5.45
C PHE A 180 13.28 -16.74 6.16
N ASP A 181 12.23 -17.39 6.66
CA ASP A 181 11.13 -16.72 7.34
C ASP A 181 11.49 -16.46 8.81
N ALA A 182 11.61 -15.17 9.16
CA ALA A 182 11.90 -14.77 10.52
C ALA A 182 10.78 -15.14 11.51
N GLU A 183 9.52 -15.22 11.06
CA GLU A 183 8.38 -15.63 11.90
C GLU A 183 8.43 -17.11 12.24
N VAL A 184 8.98 -17.93 11.34
CA VAL A 184 9.18 -19.37 11.57
C VAL A 184 10.43 -19.62 12.41
N ARG A 185 11.52 -18.90 12.11
CA ARG A 185 12.83 -19.11 12.74
C ARG A 185 12.92 -18.58 14.17
N TYR A 186 12.24 -17.46 14.46
CA TYR A 186 12.30 -16.82 15.78
C TYR A 186 10.91 -16.80 16.43
N SER A 187 10.89 -17.05 17.74
CA SER A 187 9.65 -16.89 18.51
C SER A 187 9.36 -15.40 18.69
N VAL A 188 8.46 -14.88 17.88
CA VAL A 188 8.03 -13.48 18.00
C VAL A 188 6.78 -13.44 18.88
N PRO A 189 6.80 -12.73 20.04
CA PRO A 189 5.62 -12.59 20.85
C PRO A 189 4.53 -11.81 20.09
N GLY A 190 3.34 -12.37 20.00
CA GLY A 190 2.18 -11.74 19.36
C GLY A 190 1.63 -10.58 20.21
N VAL A 191 2.31 -9.44 20.19
CA VAL A 191 1.80 -8.23 20.86
C VAL A 191 0.77 -7.55 19.96
N ARG A 192 -0.47 -7.54 20.40
CA ARG A 192 -1.55 -6.85 19.72
C ARG A 192 -1.76 -5.46 20.30
N VAL A 193 -1.61 -4.45 19.47
CA VAL A 193 -1.88 -3.04 19.83
C VAL A 193 -3.18 -2.64 19.17
N ALA A 194 -4.19 -2.33 19.97
CA ALA A 194 -5.48 -1.87 19.48
C ALA A 194 -5.35 -0.49 18.79
N ASP A 195 -6.18 -0.26 17.78
CA ASP A 195 -6.28 1.06 17.15
C ASP A 195 -6.72 2.12 18.16
N PRO A 196 -6.12 3.31 18.13
CA PRO A 196 -6.53 4.41 19.01
C PRO A 196 -7.99 4.80 18.75
N LYS A 197 -8.86 4.66 19.74
CA LYS A 197 -10.31 4.96 19.63
C LYS A 197 -10.63 6.40 19.20
N ALA A 198 -9.70 7.32 19.42
CA ALA A 198 -9.86 8.73 19.03
C ALA A 198 -9.62 8.95 17.52
N CYS A 199 -8.92 8.05 16.84
CA CYS A 199 -8.62 8.17 15.43
C CYS A 199 -9.84 7.81 14.56
N GLN A 200 -10.10 8.62 13.54
CA GLN A 200 -11.18 8.42 12.57
C GLN A 200 -10.63 8.19 11.15
N CYS A 201 -9.43 7.60 11.03
CA CYS A 201 -8.80 7.31 9.73
C CYS A 201 -9.72 6.52 8.79
N GLY A 202 -10.43 5.52 9.28
CA GLY A 202 -11.36 4.72 8.49
C GLY A 202 -12.44 5.58 7.82
N GLU A 203 -13.02 6.54 8.56
CA GLU A 203 -14.04 7.45 8.02
C GLU A 203 -13.47 8.42 6.99
N VAL A 204 -12.22 8.88 7.19
CA VAL A 204 -11.52 9.72 6.20
C VAL A 204 -11.26 8.95 4.92
N LEU A 205 -10.79 7.69 5.01
CA LEU A 205 -10.52 6.84 3.85
C LEU A 205 -11.79 6.55 3.04
N LYS A 206 -12.92 6.39 3.69
CA LYS A 206 -14.23 6.20 3.03
C LYS A 206 -14.83 7.50 2.47
N GLY A 207 -14.23 8.65 2.74
CA GLY A 207 -14.76 9.96 2.34
C GLY A 207 -15.97 10.42 3.15
N VAL A 208 -16.32 9.74 4.24
CA VAL A 208 -17.44 10.08 5.13
C VAL A 208 -17.19 11.39 5.84
N ILE A 209 -15.96 11.61 6.30
CA ILE A 209 -15.49 12.87 6.85
C ILE A 209 -14.23 13.35 6.13
N LYS A 210 -13.99 14.64 6.20
CA LYS A 210 -12.73 15.24 5.76
C LYS A 210 -11.69 15.21 6.88
N PRO A 211 -10.37 15.25 6.58
CA PRO A 211 -9.33 15.20 7.62
C PRO A 211 -9.54 16.17 8.77
N TRP A 212 -9.94 17.39 8.49
CA TRP A 212 -10.16 18.45 9.50
C TRP A 212 -11.41 18.27 10.36
N GLU A 213 -12.31 17.38 10.00
CA GLU A 213 -13.50 17.04 10.77
C GLU A 213 -13.20 15.97 11.84
N CYS A 214 -12.03 15.32 11.73
CA CYS A 214 -11.57 14.38 12.74
C CYS A 214 -11.22 15.12 14.04
N LYS A 215 -11.77 14.63 15.16
CA LYS A 215 -11.68 15.27 16.49
C LYS A 215 -10.27 15.56 16.99
N VAL A 216 -9.27 14.79 16.53
CA VAL A 216 -7.87 14.89 16.98
C VAL A 216 -6.96 15.54 15.94
N PHE A 217 -7.50 15.87 14.77
CA PHE A 217 -6.72 16.46 13.67
C PHE A 217 -6.14 17.83 14.05
N GLY A 218 -4.84 18.01 13.82
CA GLY A 218 -4.13 19.26 14.04
C GLY A 218 -3.98 19.68 15.52
N SER A 219 -4.49 18.88 16.45
CA SER A 219 -4.34 19.08 17.88
C SER A 219 -3.49 17.97 18.49
N ALA A 220 -4.11 16.85 18.88
CA ALA A 220 -3.39 15.69 19.40
C ALA A 220 -2.74 14.81 18.30
N CYS A 221 -3.25 14.88 17.06
CA CYS A 221 -2.73 14.14 15.91
C CYS A 221 -2.10 15.09 14.89
N THR A 222 -0.78 15.09 14.82
CA THR A 222 0.05 15.89 13.89
C THR A 222 1.08 14.97 13.23
N PRO A 223 1.78 15.39 12.17
CA PRO A 223 2.86 14.59 11.58
C PRO A 223 3.95 14.19 12.58
N GLU A 224 4.24 15.03 13.58
CA GLU A 224 5.23 14.77 14.64
C GLU A 224 4.70 13.79 15.69
N HIS A 225 3.37 13.74 15.89
CA HIS A 225 2.68 12.90 16.87
C HIS A 225 1.49 12.20 16.23
N ALA A 226 1.77 11.33 15.24
CA ALA A 226 0.74 10.64 14.50
C ALA A 226 -0.01 9.61 15.36
N ILE A 227 -1.32 9.81 15.56
CA ILE A 227 -2.20 8.85 16.23
C ILE A 227 -2.72 7.81 15.23
N GLY A 228 -3.13 8.25 14.04
CA GLY A 228 -3.66 7.38 12.99
C GLY A 228 -2.74 7.24 11.79
N THR A 229 -2.90 6.15 11.05
CA THR A 229 -2.07 5.80 9.89
C THR A 229 -2.04 6.87 8.80
N CYS A 230 -3.16 7.56 8.57
CA CYS A 230 -3.25 8.64 7.58
C CYS A 230 -2.39 9.90 7.92
N MET A 231 -1.80 9.96 9.13
CA MET A 231 -0.94 11.06 9.57
C MET A 231 0.55 10.66 9.63
N VAL A 232 0.87 9.36 9.59
CA VAL A 232 2.25 8.84 9.75
C VAL A 232 3.16 9.24 8.60
N SER A 233 2.64 9.27 7.39
CA SER A 233 3.40 9.52 6.16
C SER A 233 2.83 10.75 5.44
N PRO A 234 3.66 11.57 4.77
CA PRO A 234 3.19 12.71 3.96
C PRO A 234 2.27 12.29 2.80
N GLU A 235 2.24 11.01 2.43
CA GLU A 235 1.32 10.45 1.43
C GLU A 235 -0.08 10.19 2.00
N GLY A 236 -0.23 10.11 3.32
CA GLY A 236 -1.52 9.91 3.97
C GLY A 236 -2.43 11.12 3.85
N ALA A 237 -3.75 10.88 3.70
CA ALA A 237 -4.73 11.94 3.47
C ALA A 237 -4.70 13.03 4.56
N CYS A 238 -4.58 12.65 5.83
CA CYS A 238 -4.50 13.61 6.93
C CYS A 238 -3.21 14.42 6.90
N ALA A 239 -2.06 13.77 6.69
CA ALA A 239 -0.77 14.44 6.64
C ALA A 239 -0.66 15.37 5.44
N ALA A 240 -1.11 14.95 4.27
CA ALA A 240 -1.16 15.77 3.07
C ALA A 240 -2.02 17.03 3.29
N TYR A 241 -3.22 16.87 3.87
CA TYR A 241 -4.06 18.00 4.18
C TYR A 241 -3.46 18.92 5.26
N TYR A 242 -2.86 18.35 6.30
CA TYR A 242 -2.18 19.13 7.34
C TYR A 242 -1.07 20.02 6.77
N ASN A 243 -0.25 19.46 5.88
CA ASN A 243 0.89 20.19 5.32
C ASN A 243 0.49 21.22 4.25
N TYR A 244 -0.53 20.94 3.44
CA TYR A 244 -0.83 21.72 2.25
C TYR A 244 -2.22 22.37 2.26
N GLY A 245 -3.20 21.83 2.96
CA GLY A 245 -4.60 22.25 2.91
C GLY A 245 -5.06 23.10 4.09
N ARG A 246 -4.42 23.02 5.26
CA ARG A 246 -4.89 23.73 6.47
C ARG A 246 -4.94 25.24 6.32
N PHE A 247 -3.98 25.83 5.61
CA PHE A 247 -3.91 27.27 5.38
C PHE A 247 -4.89 27.79 4.31
N ALA A 248 -5.44 26.92 3.46
CA ALA A 248 -6.44 27.32 2.47
C ALA A 248 -7.74 27.78 3.14
N ARG A 249 -8.13 27.16 4.26
CA ARG A 249 -9.36 27.50 5.00
C ARG A 249 -9.27 28.85 5.74
N GLU A 250 -8.08 29.25 6.17
CA GLU A 250 -7.88 30.55 6.82
C GLU A 250 -8.11 31.73 5.85
N ARG A 251 -8.01 31.46 4.53
CA ARG A 251 -8.25 32.48 3.47
C ARG A 251 -9.70 32.56 3.00
N GLU A 252 -10.52 31.55 3.28
CA GLU A 252 -11.95 31.53 2.92
C GLU A 252 -12.85 32.20 3.98
N VAL A 253 -12.28 32.55 5.13
CA VAL A 253 -13.00 33.18 6.29
C VAL A 253 -12.74 34.69 6.39
N VAL A 254 -12.10 35.30 5.38
CA VAL A 254 -11.84 36.76 5.33
C VAL A 254 -12.71 37.43 4.28
#